data_e741b97949963dbdb5475720976f55f0
#
_entry.id   e741b97949963dbdb5475720976f55f0
#
_cell.length_a   1.000
_cell.length_b   1.000
_cell.length_c   1.000
_cell.angle_alpha   90.00
_cell.angle_beta   90.00
_cell.angle_gamma   90.00
#
_symmetry.space_group_name_H-M   'P 1'
#
loop_
_entity.id
_entity.type
_entity.pdbx_description
1 polymer ?
#
loop_
_entity_poly.entity_id
_entity_poly.type
_entity_poly.pdbx_seq_one_letter_code
_entity_poly.pdbx_strand_id
1 'polypeptide(L)'
;MRCCVAARDHLAASKGGIVNTASMLSTFGGPLVPAYSASKGGVAQLTKALAGRWAEDGIRVNAIAPGWIETEMTSPLREDAERAAAIMARTPMKRWGRTSEVGALVRWLLSDEAGFVTGAVYPVDGGYLAI
;
A
#
# COMPACT_ATOMS: atom_id res chain seq x y z
N MET A 1 0.24 -10.47 9.57
CA MET A 1 -0.24 -10.63 10.95
C MET A 1 0.89 -10.96 11.93
N ARG A 2 1.63 -12.07 11.79
CA ARG A 2 2.69 -12.48 12.77
C ARG A 2 3.71 -11.37 13.07
N CYS A 3 4.26 -10.71 12.06
CA CYS A 3 5.23 -9.62 12.25
C CYS A 3 4.63 -8.44 13.03
N CYS A 4 3.37 -8.05 12.72
CA CYS A 4 2.71 -6.96 13.44
C CYS A 4 2.53 -7.30 14.92
N VAL A 5 2.12 -8.53 15.24
CA VAL A 5 1.96 -8.99 16.64
C VAL A 5 3.29 -9.03 17.36
N ALA A 6 4.35 -9.56 16.72
CA ALA A 6 5.68 -9.63 17.32
C ALA A 6 6.30 -8.26 17.62
N ALA A 7 5.96 -7.25 16.80
CA ALA A 7 6.47 -5.89 16.99
C ALA A 7 5.64 -5.05 17.99
N ARG A 8 4.46 -5.51 18.41
CA ARG A 8 3.47 -4.72 19.15
C ARG A 8 4.04 -4.03 20.39
N ASP A 9 4.72 -4.77 21.26
CA ASP A 9 5.17 -4.22 22.54
C ASP A 9 6.27 -3.16 22.36
N HIS A 10 7.16 -3.35 21.39
CA HIS A 10 8.17 -2.36 21.01
C HIS A 10 7.53 -1.09 20.42
N LEU A 11 6.50 -1.27 19.57
CA LEU A 11 5.78 -0.15 18.96
C LEU A 11 4.94 0.62 20.00
N ALA A 12 4.33 -0.05 20.98
CA ALA A 12 3.61 0.60 22.06
C ALA A 12 4.55 1.44 22.93
N ALA A 13 5.74 0.92 23.26
CA ALA A 13 6.74 1.63 24.05
C ALA A 13 7.26 2.90 23.33
N SER A 14 7.37 2.87 22.01
CA SER A 14 7.86 3.99 21.19
C SER A 14 6.77 4.86 20.57
N LYS A 15 5.49 4.51 20.77
CA LYS A 15 4.33 5.10 20.06
C LYS A 15 4.53 5.09 18.54
N GLY A 16 5.05 3.99 18.04
CA GLY A 16 5.49 3.83 16.66
C GLY A 16 4.36 3.54 15.68
N GLY A 17 4.74 3.21 14.45
CA GLY A 17 3.77 2.94 13.38
C GLY A 17 4.10 1.70 12.55
N ILE A 18 3.09 1.17 11.90
CA ILE A 18 3.18 0.10 10.92
C ILE A 18 2.67 0.63 9.58
N VAL A 19 3.40 0.36 8.51
CA VAL A 19 2.93 0.55 7.14
C VAL A 19 2.90 -0.79 6.43
N ASN A 20 1.71 -1.30 6.16
CA ASN A 20 1.50 -2.52 5.40
C ASN A 20 1.51 -2.25 3.89
N THR A 21 1.96 -3.21 3.09
CA THR A 21 1.91 -3.12 1.64
C THR A 21 0.68 -3.84 1.11
N ALA A 22 -0.38 -3.08 0.87
CA ALA A 22 -1.58 -3.49 0.16
C ALA A 22 -1.35 -3.43 -1.38
N SER A 23 -2.35 -3.11 -2.15
CA SER A 23 -2.29 -2.92 -3.61
C SER A 23 -3.55 -2.14 -4.04
N MET A 24 -3.53 -1.54 -5.21
CA MET A 24 -4.77 -1.10 -5.87
C MET A 24 -5.78 -2.25 -6.01
N LEU A 25 -5.31 -3.49 -6.14
CA LEU A 25 -6.14 -4.71 -6.16
C LEU A 25 -6.77 -5.06 -4.80
N SER A 26 -6.51 -4.28 -3.76
CA SER A 26 -7.29 -4.33 -2.51
C SER A 26 -8.65 -3.65 -2.63
N THR A 27 -8.85 -2.83 -3.67
CA THR A 27 -10.06 -2.03 -3.90
C THR A 27 -10.92 -2.65 -5.01
N PHE A 28 -10.30 -3.22 -6.05
CA PHE A 28 -11.00 -3.93 -7.12
C PHE A 28 -10.36 -5.29 -7.40
N GLY A 29 -11.12 -6.21 -7.99
CA GLY A 29 -10.63 -7.55 -8.33
C GLY A 29 -9.79 -7.55 -9.60
N GLY A 30 -8.62 -8.18 -9.56
CA GLY A 30 -7.83 -8.48 -10.75
C GLY A 30 -8.25 -9.82 -11.35
N PRO A 31 -8.88 -9.87 -12.54
CA PRO A 31 -9.46 -11.11 -13.07
C PRO A 31 -8.41 -12.21 -13.34
N LEU A 32 -7.16 -11.81 -13.60
CA LEU A 32 -6.06 -12.74 -13.85
C LEU A 32 -5.33 -13.18 -12.57
N VAL A 33 -5.61 -12.56 -11.43
CA VAL A 33 -4.88 -12.77 -10.18
C VAL A 33 -5.81 -12.77 -8.95
N PRO A 34 -6.85 -13.63 -8.91
CA PRO A 34 -7.86 -13.60 -7.85
C PRO A 34 -7.29 -13.86 -6.46
N ALA A 35 -6.37 -14.81 -6.33
CA ALA A 35 -5.72 -15.11 -5.05
C ALA A 35 -4.87 -13.93 -4.52
N TYR A 36 -4.17 -13.24 -5.41
CA TYR A 36 -3.43 -12.02 -5.06
C TYR A 36 -4.38 -10.92 -4.59
N SER A 37 -5.48 -10.67 -5.32
CA SER A 37 -6.49 -9.68 -4.95
C SER A 37 -7.09 -9.98 -3.57
N ALA A 38 -7.44 -11.23 -3.30
CA ALA A 38 -7.93 -11.68 -2.00
C ALA A 38 -6.89 -11.42 -0.89
N SER A 39 -5.62 -11.77 -1.13
CA SER A 39 -4.55 -11.53 -0.17
C SER A 39 -4.37 -10.04 0.16
N LYS A 40 -4.40 -9.18 -0.86
CA LYS A 40 -4.20 -7.74 -0.70
C LYS A 40 -5.44 -7.04 -0.11
N GLY A 41 -6.64 -7.52 -0.41
CA GLY A 41 -7.87 -7.14 0.29
C GLY A 41 -7.79 -7.49 1.78
N GLY A 42 -7.31 -8.68 2.11
CA GLY A 42 -7.06 -9.11 3.48
C GLY A 42 -6.07 -8.19 4.22
N VAL A 43 -4.99 -7.75 3.57
CA VAL A 43 -4.03 -6.78 4.14
C VAL A 43 -4.70 -5.44 4.43
N ALA A 44 -5.57 -4.94 3.54
CA ALA A 44 -6.29 -3.70 3.76
C ALA A 44 -7.22 -3.78 4.98
N GLN A 45 -7.97 -4.87 5.12
CA GLN A 45 -8.84 -5.07 6.28
C GLN A 45 -8.06 -5.33 7.58
N LEU A 46 -6.96 -6.09 7.51
CA LEU A 46 -6.06 -6.26 8.64
C LEU A 46 -5.52 -4.92 9.16
N THR A 47 -5.13 -4.03 8.25
CA THR A 47 -4.66 -2.68 8.59
C THR A 47 -5.68 -1.91 9.41
N LYS A 48 -6.95 -1.88 8.96
CA LYS A 48 -8.05 -1.21 9.66
C LYS A 48 -8.32 -1.83 11.03
N ALA A 49 -8.36 -3.16 11.09
CA ALA A 49 -8.61 -3.88 12.34
C ALA A 49 -7.52 -3.63 13.39
N LEU A 50 -6.23 -3.65 12.98
CA LEU A 50 -5.12 -3.38 13.89
C LEU A 50 -5.05 -1.91 14.30
N ALA A 51 -5.37 -0.99 13.40
CA ALA A 51 -5.45 0.43 13.71
C ALA A 51 -6.45 0.71 14.83
N GLY A 52 -7.68 0.19 14.71
CA GLY A 52 -8.69 0.33 15.75
C GLY A 52 -8.32 -0.34 17.07
N ARG A 53 -7.68 -1.53 16.99
CA ARG A 53 -7.32 -2.31 18.18
C ARG A 53 -6.18 -1.70 18.99
N TRP A 54 -5.21 -1.05 18.33
CA TRP A 54 -3.96 -0.60 18.97
C TRP A 54 -3.85 0.93 19.07
N ALA A 55 -4.90 1.66 18.72
CA ALA A 55 -4.92 3.12 18.83
C ALA A 55 -4.66 3.62 20.26
N GLU A 56 -5.27 2.97 21.26
CA GLU A 56 -5.10 3.31 22.68
C GLU A 56 -3.68 3.00 23.17
N ASP A 57 -2.98 2.05 22.56
CA ASP A 57 -1.57 1.77 22.82
C ASP A 57 -0.64 2.84 22.19
N GLY A 58 -1.19 3.79 21.42
CA GLY A 58 -0.43 4.80 20.71
C GLY A 58 0.20 4.31 19.40
N ILE A 59 -0.18 3.13 18.90
CA ILE A 59 0.36 2.55 17.67
C ILE A 59 -0.51 2.96 16.49
N ARG A 60 0.11 3.52 15.44
CA ARG A 60 -0.54 3.84 14.18
C ARG A 60 -0.34 2.71 13.17
N VAL A 61 -1.40 2.31 12.48
CA VAL A 61 -1.32 1.24 11.47
C VAL A 61 -1.99 1.73 10.19
N ASN A 62 -1.20 1.88 9.14
CA ASN A 62 -1.67 2.31 7.82
C ASN A 62 -1.21 1.32 6.74
N ALA A 63 -1.70 1.48 5.54
CA ALA A 63 -1.23 0.75 4.38
C ALA A 63 -0.99 1.69 3.19
N ILE A 64 -0.04 1.32 2.36
CA ILE A 64 0.10 1.86 1.01
C ILE A 64 -0.53 0.90 0.01
N ALA A 65 -1.11 1.43 -1.05
CA ALA A 65 -1.66 0.68 -2.18
C ALA A 65 -0.96 1.12 -3.47
N PRO A 66 0.23 0.56 -3.77
CA PRO A 66 0.94 0.89 -4.99
C PRO A 66 0.15 0.46 -6.22
N GLY A 67 0.19 1.29 -7.27
CA GLY A 67 -0.21 0.94 -8.61
C GLY A 67 0.94 0.31 -9.40
N TRP A 68 1.13 0.75 -10.62
CA TRP A 68 2.17 0.28 -11.52
C TRP A 68 3.50 0.99 -11.26
N ILE A 69 4.37 0.35 -10.50
CA ILE A 69 5.67 0.89 -10.06
C ILE A 69 6.80 0.18 -10.80
N GLU A 70 7.84 0.94 -11.19
CA GLU A 70 9.05 0.40 -11.81
C GLU A 70 9.86 -0.41 -10.79
N THR A 71 9.84 -1.73 -10.96
CA THR A 71 10.57 -2.71 -10.16
C THR A 71 11.02 -3.87 -11.05
N GLU A 72 11.86 -4.74 -10.56
CA GLU A 72 12.21 -5.98 -11.25
C GLU A 72 10.96 -6.85 -11.52
N MET A 73 10.03 -6.91 -10.56
CA MET A 73 8.77 -7.67 -10.69
C MET A 73 7.93 -7.20 -11.88
N THR A 74 7.96 -5.91 -12.21
CA THR A 74 7.18 -5.33 -13.31
C THR A 74 7.95 -5.20 -14.62
N SER A 75 9.23 -5.60 -14.66
CA SER A 75 10.07 -5.55 -15.86
C SER A 75 9.44 -6.26 -17.06
N PRO A 76 8.95 -7.51 -16.93
CA PRO A 76 8.34 -8.20 -18.06
C PRO A 76 7.10 -7.49 -18.64
N LEU A 77 6.37 -6.75 -17.80
CA LEU A 77 5.20 -5.98 -18.24
C LEU A 77 5.58 -4.68 -18.96
N ARG A 78 6.73 -4.10 -18.58
CA ARG A 78 7.26 -2.87 -19.23
C ARG A 78 7.92 -3.16 -20.56
N GLU A 79 8.48 -4.36 -20.72
CA GLU A 79 9.12 -4.84 -21.94
C GLU A 79 8.09 -5.28 -23.01
N ASP A 80 6.88 -5.64 -22.58
CA ASP A 80 5.74 -5.94 -23.46
C ASP A 80 5.05 -4.61 -23.84
N ALA A 81 5.29 -4.14 -25.05
CA ALA A 81 4.81 -2.84 -25.53
C ALA A 81 3.27 -2.72 -25.50
N GLU A 82 2.54 -3.79 -25.82
CA GLU A 82 1.08 -3.78 -25.82
C GLU A 82 0.52 -3.66 -24.41
N ARG A 83 1.04 -4.46 -23.48
CA ARG A 83 0.65 -4.43 -22.07
C ARG A 83 1.02 -3.11 -21.41
N ALA A 84 2.23 -2.61 -21.66
CA ALA A 84 2.67 -1.31 -21.16
C ALA A 84 1.76 -0.19 -21.64
N ALA A 85 1.41 -0.17 -22.95
CA ALA A 85 0.49 0.81 -23.52
C ALA A 85 -0.90 0.74 -22.87
N ALA A 86 -1.46 -0.45 -22.69
CA ALA A 86 -2.76 -0.65 -22.06
C ALA A 86 -2.77 -0.14 -20.59
N ILE A 87 -1.73 -0.42 -19.82
CA ILE A 87 -1.55 0.07 -18.47
C ILE A 87 -1.47 1.60 -18.44
N MET A 88 -0.67 2.18 -19.34
CA MET A 88 -0.51 3.64 -19.42
C MET A 88 -1.77 4.35 -19.92
N ALA A 89 -2.52 3.74 -20.81
CA ALA A 89 -3.80 4.27 -21.27
C ALA A 89 -4.77 4.51 -20.11
N ARG A 90 -4.80 3.59 -19.16
CA ARG A 90 -5.65 3.65 -17.95
C ARG A 90 -5.03 4.46 -16.80
N THR A 91 -3.73 4.76 -16.81
CA THR A 91 -3.09 5.56 -15.77
C THR A 91 -3.17 7.05 -16.13
N PRO A 92 -3.87 7.90 -15.35
CA PRO A 92 -4.00 9.33 -15.65
C PRO A 92 -2.67 10.07 -15.81
N MET A 93 -1.68 9.77 -14.95
CA MET A 93 -0.35 10.37 -15.06
C MET A 93 0.50 9.88 -16.23
N LYS A 94 0.02 8.91 -17.02
CA LYS A 94 0.65 8.42 -18.27
C LYS A 94 2.11 7.97 -18.10
N ARG A 95 2.47 7.51 -16.92
CA ARG A 95 3.81 6.98 -16.63
C ARG A 95 3.76 5.91 -15.54
N TRP A 96 4.80 5.13 -15.43
CA TRP A 96 5.06 4.27 -14.29
C TRP A 96 5.46 5.11 -13.07
N GLY A 97 5.08 4.66 -11.87
CA GLY A 97 5.55 5.24 -10.62
C GLY A 97 6.97 4.77 -10.30
N ARG A 98 7.70 5.57 -9.52
CA ARG A 98 9.04 5.22 -9.03
C ARG A 98 8.97 4.69 -7.61
N THR A 99 9.87 3.80 -7.25
CA THR A 99 9.99 3.28 -5.87
C THR A 99 10.21 4.38 -4.85
N SER A 100 10.92 5.46 -5.23
CA SER A 100 11.12 6.63 -4.37
C SER A 100 9.83 7.38 -4.02
N GLU A 101 8.83 7.38 -4.91
CA GLU A 101 7.53 8.01 -4.67
C GLU A 101 6.73 7.23 -3.63
N VAL A 102 6.79 5.90 -3.70
CA VAL A 102 6.23 5.02 -2.66
C VAL A 102 6.95 5.21 -1.32
N GLY A 103 8.30 5.22 -1.35
CA GLY A 103 9.13 5.42 -0.16
C GLY A 103 8.91 6.78 0.52
N ALA A 104 8.62 7.82 -0.24
CA ALA A 104 8.30 9.14 0.31
C ALA A 104 7.05 9.11 1.19
N LEU A 105 5.98 8.47 0.72
CA LEU A 105 4.75 8.32 1.51
C LEU A 105 4.98 7.44 2.75
N VAL A 106 5.74 6.34 2.63
CA VAL A 106 6.07 5.48 3.78
C VAL A 106 6.81 6.28 4.86
N ARG A 107 7.81 7.08 4.49
CA ARG A 107 8.54 7.93 5.44
C ARG A 107 7.61 8.90 6.16
N TRP A 108 6.73 9.57 5.40
CA TRP A 108 5.76 10.49 6.01
C TRP A 108 4.79 9.76 6.95
N LEU A 109 4.24 8.62 6.56
CA LEU A 109 3.35 7.81 7.39
C LEU A 109 4.00 7.34 8.70
N LEU A 110 5.33 7.18 8.72
CA LEU A 110 6.08 6.78 9.91
C LEU A 110 6.60 7.97 10.72
N SER A 111 6.50 9.20 10.23
CA SER A 111 6.93 10.41 10.93
C SER A 111 5.87 10.92 11.91
N ASP A 112 6.27 11.84 12.79
CA ASP A 112 5.39 12.52 13.74
C ASP A 112 4.35 13.41 13.05
N GLU A 113 4.63 13.88 11.82
CA GLU A 113 3.70 14.68 11.01
C GLU A 113 2.40 13.91 10.68
N ALA A 114 2.47 12.58 10.65
CA ALA A 114 1.31 11.70 10.48
C ALA A 114 0.68 11.25 11.80
N GLY A 115 0.88 12.01 12.89
CA GLY A 115 0.48 11.63 14.26
C GLY A 115 -1.01 11.35 14.45
N PHE A 116 -1.89 11.90 13.61
CA PHE A 116 -3.34 11.65 13.67
C PHE A 116 -3.84 10.78 12.49
N VAL A 117 -2.94 10.01 11.86
CA VAL A 117 -3.23 9.19 10.68
C VAL A 117 -3.10 7.72 11.02
N THR A 118 -4.23 7.01 11.09
CA THR A 118 -4.27 5.55 11.32
C THR A 118 -5.47 4.92 10.64
N GLY A 119 -5.37 3.63 10.25
CA GLY A 119 -6.43 2.85 9.61
C GLY A 119 -6.64 3.12 8.13
N ALA A 120 -5.85 3.99 7.51
CA ALA A 120 -6.02 4.37 6.11
C ALA A 120 -5.23 3.47 5.16
N VAL A 121 -5.73 3.37 3.92
CA VAL A 121 -5.04 2.73 2.79
C VAL A 121 -4.82 3.81 1.74
N TYR A 122 -3.56 4.15 1.49
CA TYR A 122 -3.17 5.25 0.62
C TYR A 122 -2.73 4.75 -0.76
N PRO A 123 -3.46 5.09 -1.83
CA PRO A 123 -3.02 4.82 -3.20
C PRO A 123 -1.75 5.61 -3.54
N VAL A 124 -0.82 4.95 -4.25
CA VAL A 124 0.32 5.58 -4.93
C VAL A 124 0.33 5.01 -6.34
N ASP A 125 -0.57 5.46 -7.19
CA ASP A 125 -0.99 4.74 -8.38
C ASP A 125 -1.12 5.64 -9.64
N GLY A 126 -0.71 6.90 -9.57
CA GLY A 126 -0.83 7.83 -10.69
C GLY A 126 -2.27 8.14 -11.11
N GLY A 127 -3.23 7.96 -10.18
CA GLY A 127 -4.65 8.18 -10.41
C GLY A 127 -5.40 6.96 -10.98
N TYR A 128 -4.77 5.79 -11.00
CA TYR A 128 -5.38 4.57 -11.58
C TYR A 128 -6.72 4.19 -10.94
N LEU A 129 -6.90 4.46 -9.65
CA LEU A 129 -8.13 4.20 -8.91
C LEU A 129 -9.15 5.35 -8.98
N ALA A 130 -8.80 6.48 -9.54
CA ALA A 130 -9.66 7.66 -9.59
C ALA A 130 -10.67 7.63 -10.75
N ILE A 131 -10.46 6.74 -11.74
CA ILE A 131 -11.27 6.62 -12.96
C ILE A 131 -11.60 5.17 -13.29
#